data_442d2836932358e43bcefdcb4d0c3a45
#
_entry.id   442d2836932358e43bcefdcb4d0c3a45
#
_cell.length_a   1.000
_cell.length_b   1.000
_cell.length_c   1.000
_cell.angle_alpha   90.00
_cell.angle_beta   90.00
_cell.angle_gamma   90.00
#
_symmetry.space_group_name_H-M   'P 1'
#
loop_
_entity.id
_entity.type
_entity.pdbx_description
1 polymer ?
#
loop_
_entity_poly.entity_id
_entity_poly.type
_entity_poly.pdbx_seq_one_letter_code
_entity_poly.pdbx_strand_id
1 'polypeptide(L)'
;MTTSTVLDASAVLALLQEEPGADEVERLLDGALMSCVNLSEVLQKAEQHGVHIEGLEYDLVALGVEFRDFDVSSARPTADAWSPGSGLSLGDRACLALAGQVGGTAVTTDARWADAGVDVDLRVLR
;
A
#
# COMPACT_ATOMS: atom_id res chain seq x y z
N MET A 1 10.92 -9.79 17.03
CA MET A 1 9.99 -8.70 16.66
C MET A 1 9.49 -8.90 15.25
N THR A 2 8.21 -8.71 15.04
CA THR A 2 7.62 -8.79 13.70
C THR A 2 7.82 -7.47 12.98
N THR A 3 8.21 -7.54 11.71
CA THR A 3 8.33 -6.37 10.84
C THR A 3 6.92 -5.90 10.44
N SER A 4 6.69 -4.60 10.49
CA SER A 4 5.40 -4.02 10.06
C SER A 4 5.18 -4.26 8.57
N THR A 5 3.94 -4.59 8.21
CA THR A 5 3.51 -4.68 6.82
C THR A 5 2.90 -3.35 6.42
N VAL A 6 3.30 -2.82 5.27
CA VAL A 6 2.74 -1.61 4.69
C VAL A 6 2.12 -1.98 3.34
N LEU A 7 0.80 -1.84 3.23
CA LEU A 7 0.06 -2.23 2.04
C LEU A 7 -0.05 -1.07 1.05
N ASP A 8 0.20 -1.34 -0.23
CA ASP A 8 -0.14 -0.38 -1.28
C ASP A 8 -1.60 -0.60 -1.74
N ALA A 9 -2.06 0.27 -2.64
CA ALA A 9 -3.42 0.16 -3.15
C ALA A 9 -3.66 -1.15 -3.92
N SER A 10 -2.66 -1.60 -4.69
CA SER A 10 -2.82 -2.80 -5.51
C SER A 10 -3.06 -4.06 -4.66
N ALA A 11 -2.42 -4.15 -3.50
CA ALA A 11 -2.60 -5.27 -2.60
C ALA A 11 -4.04 -5.34 -2.09
N VAL A 12 -4.58 -4.21 -1.61
CA VAL A 12 -5.96 -4.17 -1.12
C VAL A 12 -6.96 -4.39 -2.26
N LEU A 13 -6.71 -3.83 -3.44
CA LEU A 13 -7.57 -4.05 -4.60
C LEU A 13 -7.59 -5.52 -5.02
N ALA A 14 -6.47 -6.22 -4.94
CA ALA A 14 -6.42 -7.65 -5.22
C ALA A 14 -7.33 -8.43 -4.26
N LEU A 15 -7.34 -8.05 -2.98
CA LEU A 15 -8.24 -8.65 -2.00
C LEU A 15 -9.70 -8.40 -2.35
N LEU A 16 -10.06 -7.15 -2.64
CA LEU A 16 -11.45 -6.76 -2.93
C LEU A 16 -11.99 -7.38 -4.21
N GLN A 17 -11.13 -7.61 -5.19
CA GLN A 17 -11.51 -8.14 -6.50
C GLN A 17 -11.17 -9.63 -6.66
N GLU A 18 -10.76 -10.27 -5.58
CA GLU A 18 -10.44 -11.70 -5.56
C GLU A 18 -9.40 -12.08 -6.63
N GLU A 19 -8.39 -11.23 -6.78
CA GLU A 19 -7.29 -11.45 -7.72
C GLU A 19 -6.15 -12.26 -7.12
N PRO A 20 -5.19 -12.73 -7.93
CA PRO A 20 -4.01 -13.44 -7.40
C PRO A 20 -3.30 -12.61 -6.31
N GLY A 21 -3.00 -13.25 -5.19
CA GLY A 21 -2.43 -12.60 -4.01
C GLY A 21 -3.44 -12.26 -2.93
N ALA A 22 -4.76 -12.37 -3.21
CA ALA A 22 -5.81 -12.01 -2.25
C ALA A 22 -5.67 -12.75 -0.92
N ASP A 23 -5.41 -14.05 -0.95
CA ASP A 23 -5.28 -14.85 0.28
C ASP A 23 -4.11 -14.40 1.14
N GLU A 24 -3.00 -14.01 0.52
CA GLU A 24 -1.84 -13.50 1.22
C GLU A 24 -2.15 -12.15 1.88
N VAL A 25 -2.82 -11.27 1.17
CA VAL A 25 -3.21 -9.96 1.71
C VAL A 25 -4.15 -10.16 2.91
N GLU A 26 -5.12 -11.06 2.80
CA GLU A 26 -6.04 -11.34 3.89
C GLU A 26 -5.29 -11.73 5.17
N ARG A 27 -4.27 -12.58 5.04
CA ARG A 27 -3.44 -12.98 6.17
C ARG A 27 -2.60 -11.86 6.76
N LEU A 28 -2.32 -10.81 5.98
CA LEU A 28 -1.48 -9.69 6.39
C LEU A 28 -2.27 -8.50 6.96
N LEU A 29 -3.60 -8.51 6.85
CA LEU A 29 -4.42 -7.33 7.22
C LEU A 29 -4.28 -6.92 8.68
N ASP A 30 -4.25 -7.88 9.58
CA ASP A 30 -4.21 -7.57 11.01
C ASP A 30 -2.87 -6.93 11.38
N GLY A 31 -2.91 -5.67 11.80
CA GLY A 31 -1.72 -4.90 12.13
C GLY A 31 -1.04 -4.24 10.94
N ALA A 32 -1.58 -4.40 9.73
CA ALA A 32 -1.00 -3.75 8.55
C ALA A 32 -1.20 -2.24 8.59
N LEU A 33 -0.24 -1.52 8.06
CA LEU A 33 -0.30 -0.07 7.90
C LEU A 33 -0.61 0.29 6.47
N MET A 34 -1.30 1.41 6.28
CA MET A 34 -1.60 1.92 4.95
C MET A 34 -1.62 3.45 4.98
N SER A 35 -0.92 4.07 4.04
CA SER A 35 -0.99 5.52 3.86
C SER A 35 -2.39 5.94 3.40
N CYS A 36 -2.88 7.08 3.91
CA CYS A 36 -4.15 7.64 3.45
C CYS A 36 -4.15 7.96 1.95
N VAL A 37 -2.98 8.20 1.33
CA VAL A 37 -2.89 8.36 -0.13
C VAL A 37 -3.32 7.06 -0.80
N ASN A 38 -2.83 5.94 -0.32
CA ASN A 38 -3.18 4.63 -0.88
C ASN A 38 -4.64 4.26 -0.60
N LEU A 39 -5.17 4.66 0.55
CA LEU A 39 -6.60 4.48 0.82
C LEU A 39 -7.44 5.22 -0.22
N SER A 40 -7.08 6.47 -0.53
CA SER A 40 -7.79 7.25 -1.56
C SER A 40 -7.77 6.54 -2.91
N GLU A 41 -6.64 5.96 -3.29
CA GLU A 41 -6.54 5.18 -4.53
C GLU A 41 -7.44 3.95 -4.52
N VAL A 42 -7.48 3.25 -3.38
CA VAL A 42 -8.35 2.07 -3.23
C VAL A 42 -9.80 2.45 -3.43
N LEU A 43 -10.26 3.51 -2.74
CA LEU A 43 -11.64 3.95 -2.82
C LEU A 43 -12.02 4.33 -4.26
N GLN A 44 -11.17 5.10 -4.93
CA GLN A 44 -11.41 5.52 -6.31
C GLN A 44 -11.46 4.35 -7.27
N LYS A 45 -10.44 3.49 -7.23
CA LYS A 45 -10.32 2.39 -8.20
C LYS A 45 -11.33 1.29 -7.96
N ALA A 46 -11.66 1.00 -6.70
CA ALA A 46 -12.69 0.03 -6.37
C ALA A 46 -14.06 0.48 -6.92
N GLU A 47 -14.40 1.76 -6.73
CA GLU A 47 -15.64 2.32 -7.27
C GLU A 47 -15.67 2.22 -8.80
N GLN A 48 -14.56 2.54 -9.46
CA GLN A 48 -14.45 2.42 -10.92
C GLN A 48 -14.69 1.00 -11.43
N HIS A 49 -14.37 0.00 -10.63
CA HIS A 49 -14.55 -1.41 -10.97
C HIS A 49 -15.87 -2.01 -10.44
N GLY A 50 -16.78 -1.16 -9.98
CA GLY A 50 -18.09 -1.60 -9.51
C GLY A 50 -18.10 -2.23 -8.12
N VAL A 51 -17.02 -2.10 -7.36
CA VAL A 51 -16.98 -2.56 -5.98
C VAL A 51 -17.68 -1.54 -5.09
N HIS A 52 -18.53 -2.02 -4.19
CA HIS A 52 -19.23 -1.14 -3.25
C HIS A 52 -18.24 -0.62 -2.20
N ILE A 53 -18.09 0.69 -2.09
CA ILE A 53 -17.08 1.31 -1.22
C ILE A 53 -17.64 1.98 0.03
N GLU A 54 -18.97 2.04 0.20
CA GLU A 54 -19.54 2.67 1.38
C GLU A 54 -19.08 1.95 2.64
N GLY A 55 -18.44 2.67 3.55
CA GLY A 55 -17.93 2.11 4.79
C GLY A 55 -16.66 1.27 4.66
N LEU A 56 -16.06 1.19 3.48
CA LEU A 56 -14.89 0.33 3.24
C LEU A 56 -13.74 0.65 4.18
N GLU A 57 -13.45 1.94 4.44
CA GLU A 57 -12.38 2.32 5.36
C GLU A 57 -12.62 1.78 6.77
N TYR A 58 -13.86 1.75 7.22
CA TYR A 58 -14.20 1.20 8.54
C TYR A 58 -14.09 -0.32 8.56
N ASP A 59 -14.45 -0.98 7.45
CA ASP A 59 -14.30 -2.43 7.33
C ASP A 59 -12.83 -2.82 7.41
N LEU A 60 -11.96 -2.07 6.75
CA LEU A 60 -10.51 -2.33 6.80
C LEU A 60 -9.96 -2.13 8.21
N VAL A 61 -10.40 -1.09 8.92
CA VAL A 61 -10.01 -0.88 10.32
C VAL A 61 -10.47 -2.06 11.18
N ALA A 62 -11.69 -2.54 10.98
CA ALA A 62 -12.22 -3.69 11.72
C ALA A 62 -11.41 -4.96 11.48
N LEU A 63 -10.78 -5.08 10.31
CA LEU A 63 -9.91 -6.20 9.95
C LEU A 63 -8.46 -6.02 10.42
N GLY A 64 -8.16 -4.91 11.09
CA GLY A 64 -6.86 -4.67 11.70
C GLY A 64 -5.93 -3.72 10.97
N VAL A 65 -6.38 -3.09 9.88
CA VAL A 65 -5.57 -2.10 9.15
C VAL A 65 -5.53 -0.79 9.93
N GLU A 66 -4.35 -0.22 10.07
CA GLU A 66 -4.13 1.08 10.68
C GLU A 66 -3.73 2.07 9.60
N PHE A 67 -4.55 3.10 9.38
CA PHE A 67 -4.23 4.15 8.41
C PHE A 67 -3.28 5.17 9.03
N ARG A 68 -2.35 5.66 8.22
CA ARG A 68 -1.40 6.68 8.59
C ARG A 68 -1.65 7.93 7.76
N ASP A 69 -1.71 9.07 8.43
CA ASP A 69 -1.91 10.36 7.78
C ASP A 69 -0.75 10.66 6.83
N PHE A 70 -1.07 11.31 5.72
CA PHE A 70 -0.09 11.87 4.82
C PHE A 70 -0.02 13.38 5.10
N ASP A 71 0.96 13.80 5.87
CA ASP A 71 1.11 15.18 6.32
C ASP A 71 2.46 15.76 5.85
N VAL A 72 2.83 16.90 6.39
CA VAL A 72 4.09 17.57 6.02
C VAL A 72 5.29 16.64 6.22
N SER A 73 5.30 15.87 7.30
CA SER A 73 6.42 14.97 7.59
C SER A 73 6.50 13.80 6.60
N SER A 74 5.42 13.50 5.90
CA SER A 74 5.37 12.46 4.87
C SER A 74 5.89 12.95 3.53
N ALA A 75 5.81 14.25 3.29
CA ALA A 75 6.09 14.83 1.97
C ALA A 75 7.55 14.64 1.54
N ARG A 76 8.51 14.92 2.43
CA ARG A 76 9.94 14.83 2.08
C ARG A 76 10.37 13.40 1.76
N PRO A 77 10.08 12.39 2.61
CA PRO A 77 10.45 11.01 2.27
C PRO A 77 9.79 10.52 0.98
N THR A 78 8.56 10.95 0.71
CA THR A 78 7.86 10.58 -0.52
C THR A 78 8.53 11.20 -1.74
N ALA A 79 8.95 12.46 -1.65
CA ALA A 79 9.71 13.11 -2.71
C ALA A 79 11.06 12.43 -2.94
N ASP A 80 11.74 12.07 -1.85
CA ASP A 80 13.07 11.43 -1.92
C ASP A 80 13.01 10.04 -2.56
N ALA A 81 11.85 9.39 -2.55
CA ALA A 81 11.66 8.10 -3.20
C ALA A 81 11.58 8.18 -4.73
N TRP A 82 11.47 9.39 -5.28
CA TRP A 82 11.46 9.58 -6.73
C TRP A 82 12.85 9.42 -7.32
N SER A 83 12.92 8.77 -8.48
CA SER A 83 14.13 8.73 -9.29
C SER A 83 13.75 8.69 -10.77
N PRO A 84 14.63 9.23 -11.65
CA PRO A 84 14.34 9.22 -13.09
C PRO A 84 14.12 7.81 -13.61
N GLY A 85 13.05 7.63 -14.38
CA GLY A 85 12.79 6.36 -15.06
C GLY A 85 12.27 5.23 -14.17
N SER A 86 12.04 5.47 -12.88
CA SER A 86 11.55 4.43 -11.98
C SER A 86 10.12 3.99 -12.28
N GLY A 87 9.31 4.88 -12.86
CA GLY A 87 7.90 4.61 -13.15
C GLY A 87 7.00 4.61 -11.92
N LEU A 88 7.52 4.98 -10.76
CA LEU A 88 6.75 4.99 -9.51
C LEU A 88 5.84 6.20 -9.45
N SER A 89 4.54 5.98 -9.22
CA SER A 89 3.56 7.03 -9.02
C SER A 89 3.73 7.67 -7.65
N LEU A 90 3.01 8.77 -7.40
CA LEU A 90 2.96 9.37 -6.07
C LEU A 90 2.47 8.38 -5.02
N GLY A 91 1.42 7.62 -5.35
CA GLY A 91 0.90 6.60 -4.43
C GLY A 91 1.92 5.51 -4.13
N ASP A 92 2.63 5.01 -5.16
CA ASP A 92 3.70 4.03 -4.98
C ASP A 92 4.75 4.56 -4.02
N ARG A 93 5.19 5.79 -4.23
CA ARG A 93 6.21 6.42 -3.41
C ARG A 93 5.73 6.71 -1.99
N ALA A 94 4.44 7.03 -1.81
CA ALA A 94 3.88 7.23 -0.48
C ALA A 94 3.92 5.93 0.34
N CYS A 95 3.60 4.80 -0.28
CA CYS A 95 3.70 3.48 0.36
C CYS A 95 5.15 3.17 0.74
N LEU A 96 6.07 3.35 -0.20
CA LEU A 96 7.50 3.07 0.03
C LEU A 96 8.08 3.97 1.12
N ALA A 97 7.72 5.24 1.12
CA ALA A 97 8.18 6.18 2.15
C ALA A 97 7.68 5.78 3.53
N LEU A 98 6.42 5.38 3.64
CA LEU A 98 5.87 4.91 4.91
C LEU A 98 6.60 3.66 5.39
N ALA A 99 6.83 2.70 4.48
CA ALA A 99 7.59 1.49 4.83
C ALA A 99 8.98 1.83 5.34
N GLY A 100 9.67 2.77 4.69
CA GLY A 100 10.99 3.21 5.14
C GLY A 100 10.95 3.88 6.52
N GLN A 101 9.93 4.70 6.77
CA GLN A 101 9.80 5.41 8.06
C GLN A 101 9.56 4.46 9.23
N VAL A 102 8.80 3.38 9.02
CA VAL A 102 8.48 2.43 10.09
C VAL A 102 9.44 1.23 10.14
N GLY A 103 10.40 1.17 9.21
CA GLY A 103 11.31 0.01 9.12
C GLY A 103 10.57 -1.26 8.74
N GLY A 104 9.52 -1.14 7.92
CA GLY A 104 8.64 -2.24 7.56
C GLY A 104 8.89 -2.78 6.16
N THR A 105 8.00 -3.68 5.74
CA THR A 105 8.00 -4.29 4.41
C THR A 105 6.83 -3.76 3.61
N ALA A 106 7.10 -3.20 2.43
CA ALA A 106 6.06 -2.76 1.50
C ALA A 106 5.53 -3.97 0.74
N VAL A 107 4.22 -4.12 0.71
CA VAL A 107 3.54 -5.24 0.04
C VAL A 107 2.74 -4.72 -1.14
N THR A 108 3.02 -5.24 -2.32
CA THR A 108 2.40 -4.82 -3.58
C THR A 108 2.14 -6.03 -4.47
N THR A 109 1.23 -5.87 -5.43
CA THR A 109 1.08 -6.85 -6.51
C THR A 109 1.78 -6.39 -7.79
N ASP A 110 2.43 -5.23 -7.77
CA ASP A 110 3.10 -4.66 -8.95
C ASP A 110 4.54 -5.18 -9.06
N ALA A 111 4.74 -6.12 -10.00
CA ALA A 111 6.05 -6.74 -10.19
C ALA A 111 7.15 -5.75 -10.59
N ARG A 112 6.79 -4.58 -11.14
CA ARG A 112 7.77 -3.57 -11.56
C ARG A 112 8.54 -2.98 -10.37
N TRP A 113 7.99 -3.04 -9.16
CA TRP A 113 8.69 -2.52 -7.99
C TRP A 113 10.00 -3.25 -7.71
N ALA A 114 10.09 -4.53 -8.08
CA ALA A 114 11.31 -5.31 -7.87
C ALA A 114 12.52 -4.70 -8.60
N ASP A 115 12.27 -4.01 -9.72
CA ASP A 115 13.32 -3.43 -10.56
C ASP A 115 13.42 -1.90 -10.42
N ALA A 116 12.68 -1.31 -9.50
CA ALA A 116 12.61 0.15 -9.36
C ALA A 116 13.75 0.76 -8.54
N GLY A 117 14.64 -0.07 -8.00
CA GLY A 117 15.79 0.42 -7.23
C GLY A 117 15.43 1.01 -5.87
N VAL A 118 14.34 0.53 -5.28
CA VAL A 118 13.88 1.05 -3.99
C VAL A 118 14.71 0.50 -2.83
N ASP A 119 14.91 1.33 -1.82
CA ASP A 119 15.74 0.99 -0.64
C ASP A 119 14.87 0.65 0.57
N VAL A 120 13.89 -0.21 0.37
CA VAL A 120 13.05 -0.77 1.44
C VAL A 120 12.79 -2.23 1.14
N ASP A 121 12.46 -2.99 2.16
CA ASP A 121 12.06 -4.39 1.98
C ASP A 121 10.76 -4.46 1.20
N LEU A 122 10.72 -5.32 0.20
CA LEU A 122 9.55 -5.51 -0.67
C LEU A 122 9.04 -6.94 -0.59
N ARG A 123 7.73 -7.07 -0.70
CA ARG A 123 7.08 -8.35 -0.95
C ARG A 123 6.11 -8.17 -2.11
N VAL A 124 6.45 -8.77 -3.24
CA VAL A 124 5.62 -8.72 -4.45
C VAL A 124 4.78 -10.01 -4.50
N LEU A 125 3.46 -9.86 -4.59
CA LEU A 125 2.52 -10.98 -4.45
C LEU A 125 2.09 -11.63 -5.78
N ARG A 126 2.75 -11.28 -6.86
CA ARG A 126 2.46 -11.88 -8.17
C ARG A 126 3.67 -12.47 -8.83
#